data_56365bc467b3ff2cde0abd0ce68767e6
#
_entry.id   56365bc467b3ff2cde0abd0ce68767e6
#
_cell.length_a   1.000
_cell.length_b   1.000
_cell.length_c   1.000
_cell.angle_alpha   90.00
_cell.angle_beta   90.00
_cell.angle_gamma   90.00
#
_symmetry.space_group_name_H-M   'P 1'
#
loop_
_entity.id
_entity.type
_entity.pdbx_description
1 polymer ?
#
loop_
_entity_poly.entity_id
_entity_poly.type
_entity_poly.pdbx_seq_one_letter_code
_entity_poly.pdbx_strand_id
1 'polypeptide(L)'
;ILEIGDGVFEVKSTNGDTFLGGEDFDNAIVEFLADSFKKKESMDLKTDKLALQRLKEAAEKAKIELSSAATTEINLPFITARMEGGSTTPLHLVETITRADLEKMVDGLIQRTLEPCKKALADAGISKDQVDEVILVGGMTRMPKVR
;
A
#
# COMPACT_ATOMS: atom_id res chain seq x y z
N ILE A 1 -21.90 4.74 -8.28
CA ILE A 1 -23.00 3.81 -8.60
C ILE A 1 -23.59 4.21 -9.92
N LEU A 2 -23.75 3.24 -10.79
CA LEU A 2 -24.30 3.42 -12.14
C LEU A 2 -25.56 2.56 -12.28
N GLU A 3 -26.56 3.08 -12.98
CA GLU A 3 -27.67 2.30 -13.50
C GLU A 3 -27.48 2.12 -15.01
N ILE A 4 -27.65 0.89 -15.46
CA ILE A 4 -27.47 0.52 -16.87
C ILE A 4 -28.82 0.02 -17.38
N GLY A 5 -29.45 0.77 -18.30
CA GLY A 5 -30.72 0.39 -18.92
C GLY A 5 -30.76 0.82 -20.38
N ASP A 6 -31.25 -0.06 -21.26
CA ASP A 6 -31.43 0.20 -22.70
C ASP A 6 -30.20 0.76 -23.43
N GLY A 7 -28.99 0.35 -22.97
CA GLY A 7 -27.71 0.83 -23.51
C GLY A 7 -27.28 2.22 -23.02
N VAL A 8 -27.99 2.80 -22.06
CA VAL A 8 -27.71 4.09 -21.44
C VAL A 8 -27.11 3.87 -20.06
N PHE A 9 -26.07 4.65 -19.74
CA PHE A 9 -25.43 4.68 -18.43
C PHE A 9 -25.87 5.93 -17.68
N GLU A 10 -26.53 5.76 -16.55
CA GLU A 10 -26.89 6.86 -15.66
C GLU A 10 -26.08 6.80 -14.37
N VAL A 11 -25.40 7.92 -14.03
CA VAL A 11 -24.65 8.02 -12.77
C VAL A 11 -25.63 8.39 -11.66
N LYS A 12 -25.86 7.50 -10.70
CA LYS A 12 -26.74 7.74 -9.54
C LYS A 12 -26.00 8.40 -8.38
N SER A 13 -24.75 8.03 -8.15
CA SER A 13 -23.92 8.66 -7.14
C SER A 13 -22.43 8.40 -7.39
N THR A 14 -21.59 9.27 -6.85
CA THR A 14 -20.14 9.11 -6.83
C THR A 14 -19.60 9.47 -5.45
N ASN A 15 -18.64 8.72 -4.97
CA ASN A 15 -17.91 9.04 -3.73
C ASN A 15 -16.50 8.46 -3.80
N GLY A 16 -15.58 8.98 -2.99
CA GLY A 16 -14.21 8.51 -2.92
C GLY A 16 -13.40 9.21 -1.83
N ASP A 17 -12.21 8.69 -1.55
CA ASP A 17 -11.21 9.33 -0.72
C ASP A 17 -10.04 9.75 -1.63
N THR A 18 -9.94 11.05 -1.92
CA THR A 18 -8.92 11.63 -2.81
C THR A 18 -7.50 11.59 -2.21
N PHE A 19 -7.40 11.33 -0.92
CA PHE A 19 -6.14 11.21 -0.18
C PHE A 19 -5.76 9.76 0.14
N LEU A 20 -6.38 8.79 -0.54
CA LEU A 20 -6.09 7.38 -0.39
C LEU A 20 -5.75 6.75 -1.73
N GLY A 21 -4.53 6.22 -1.83
CA GLY A 21 -4.04 5.59 -3.04
C GLY A 21 -2.93 4.58 -2.79
N GLY A 22 -2.37 4.03 -3.86
CA GLY A 22 -1.32 3.02 -3.78
C GLY A 22 -0.06 3.47 -3.04
N GLU A 23 0.25 4.77 -3.06
CA GLU A 23 1.39 5.35 -2.35
C GLU A 23 1.26 5.23 -0.82
N ASP A 24 0.05 5.28 -0.27
CA ASP A 24 -0.16 5.09 1.17
C ASP A 24 0.22 3.68 1.60
N PHE A 25 -0.05 2.70 0.74
CA PHE A 25 0.34 1.30 0.95
C PHE A 25 1.86 1.13 0.84
N ASP A 26 2.50 1.80 -0.10
CA ASP A 26 3.97 1.82 -0.21
C ASP A 26 4.60 2.45 1.02
N ASN A 27 4.06 3.57 1.49
CA ASN A 27 4.54 4.25 2.70
C ASN A 27 4.43 3.36 3.95
N ALA A 28 3.40 2.53 4.08
CA ALA A 28 3.30 1.56 5.18
C ALA A 28 4.47 0.55 5.17
N ILE A 29 4.88 0.10 3.99
CA ILE A 29 6.06 -0.78 3.84
C ILE A 29 7.35 0.00 4.15
N VAL A 30 7.49 1.24 3.65
CA VAL A 30 8.65 2.11 3.93
C VAL A 30 8.83 2.31 5.44
N GLU A 31 7.75 2.63 6.17
CA GLU A 31 7.79 2.78 7.62
C GLU A 31 8.24 1.48 8.31
N PHE A 32 7.68 0.34 7.90
CA PHE A 32 8.09 -0.96 8.43
C PHE A 32 9.58 -1.23 8.22
N LEU A 33 10.11 -1.00 7.01
CA LEU A 33 11.52 -1.22 6.69
C LEU A 33 12.44 -0.28 7.46
N ALA A 34 12.07 1.00 7.54
CA ALA A 34 12.84 2.01 8.28
C ALA A 34 12.89 1.71 9.77
N ASP A 35 11.77 1.31 10.36
CA ASP A 35 11.68 0.95 11.77
C ASP A 35 12.45 -0.34 12.09
N SER A 36 12.37 -1.34 11.21
CA SER A 36 13.15 -2.56 11.34
C SER A 36 14.66 -2.27 11.31
N PHE A 37 15.09 -1.47 10.35
CA PHE A 37 16.50 -1.08 10.23
C PHE A 37 16.95 -0.26 11.45
N LYS A 38 16.13 0.68 11.89
CA LYS A 38 16.42 1.51 13.08
C LYS A 38 16.58 0.67 14.35
N LYS A 39 15.77 -0.38 14.51
CA LYS A 39 15.90 -1.33 15.64
C LYS A 39 17.18 -2.14 15.59
N LYS A 40 17.65 -2.53 14.40
CA LYS A 40 18.86 -3.35 14.20
C LYS A 40 20.14 -2.51 14.26
N GLU A 41 20.14 -1.37 13.59
CA GLU A 41 21.34 -0.58 13.34
C GLU A 41 21.38 0.76 14.11
N SER A 42 20.31 1.12 14.84
CA SER A 42 20.16 2.39 15.56
C SER A 42 20.29 3.63 14.66
N MET A 43 19.99 3.49 13.35
CA MET A 43 20.07 4.54 12.35
C MET A 43 18.71 4.71 11.65
N ASP A 44 18.32 5.96 11.42
CA ASP A 44 17.06 6.30 10.75
C ASP A 44 17.30 6.57 9.26
N LEU A 45 16.89 5.64 8.41
CA LEU A 45 17.05 5.76 6.95
C LEU A 45 16.20 6.88 6.34
N LYS A 46 15.16 7.36 7.05
CA LYS A 46 14.28 8.43 6.53
C LYS A 46 14.96 9.79 6.47
N THR A 47 16.06 9.97 7.17
CA THR A 47 16.87 11.20 7.15
C THR A 47 17.79 11.30 5.94
N ASP A 48 18.08 10.18 5.28
CA ASP A 48 18.88 10.09 4.06
C ASP A 48 17.96 10.03 2.83
N LYS A 49 17.98 11.07 2.00
CA LYS A 49 17.13 11.17 0.81
C LYS A 49 17.35 10.04 -0.19
N LEU A 50 18.60 9.60 -0.36
CA LEU A 50 18.93 8.52 -1.29
C LEU A 50 18.44 7.17 -0.75
N ALA A 51 18.65 6.91 0.53
CA ALA A 51 18.14 5.71 1.19
C ALA A 51 16.59 5.67 1.14
N LEU A 52 15.94 6.79 1.42
CA LEU A 52 14.48 6.91 1.38
C LEU A 52 13.92 6.63 -0.03
N GLN A 53 14.57 7.13 -1.07
CA GLN A 53 14.17 6.87 -2.46
C GLN A 53 14.27 5.37 -2.76
N ARG A 54 15.35 4.72 -2.38
CA ARG A 54 15.52 3.27 -2.57
C ARG A 54 14.52 2.44 -1.77
N LEU A 55 14.16 2.90 -0.55
CA LEU A 55 13.10 2.27 0.24
C LEU A 55 11.75 2.36 -0.47
N LYS A 56 11.40 3.50 -1.05
CA LYS A 56 10.14 3.69 -1.79
C LYS A 56 10.04 2.78 -3.01
N GLU A 57 11.10 2.72 -3.81
CA GLU A 57 11.15 1.83 -4.99
C GLU A 57 11.03 0.35 -4.60
N ALA A 58 11.71 -0.06 -3.53
CA ALA A 58 11.63 -1.42 -3.03
C ALA A 58 10.26 -1.75 -2.43
N ALA A 59 9.62 -0.80 -1.75
CA ALA A 59 8.28 -0.95 -1.20
C ALA A 59 7.23 -1.13 -2.29
N GLU A 60 7.26 -0.30 -3.33
CA GLU A 60 6.35 -0.43 -4.48
C GLU A 60 6.51 -1.80 -5.15
N LYS A 61 7.76 -2.21 -5.40
CA LYS A 61 8.05 -3.53 -5.98
C LYS A 61 7.51 -4.66 -5.09
N ALA A 62 7.77 -4.61 -3.78
CA ALA A 62 7.29 -5.61 -2.83
C ALA A 62 5.75 -5.68 -2.80
N LYS A 63 5.06 -4.53 -2.79
CA LYS A 63 3.59 -4.48 -2.88
C LYS A 63 3.07 -5.19 -4.14
N ILE A 64 3.69 -4.94 -5.29
CA ILE A 64 3.31 -5.57 -6.56
C ILE A 64 3.54 -7.08 -6.50
N GLU A 65 4.69 -7.53 -6.03
CA GLU A 65 5.03 -8.95 -5.90
C GLU A 65 4.07 -9.69 -4.95
N LEU A 66 3.75 -9.09 -3.80
CA LEU A 66 2.83 -9.66 -2.81
C LEU A 66 1.38 -9.75 -3.29
N SER A 67 1.01 -9.12 -4.40
CA SER A 67 -0.30 -9.32 -5.01
C SER A 67 -0.46 -10.72 -5.61
N SER A 68 0.64 -11.38 -5.97
CA SER A 68 0.66 -12.74 -6.54
C SER A 68 1.42 -13.74 -5.67
N ALA A 69 2.53 -13.33 -5.04
CA ALA A 69 3.36 -14.17 -4.18
C ALA A 69 2.89 -14.12 -2.72
N ALA A 70 3.17 -15.18 -1.95
CA ALA A 70 2.89 -15.21 -0.51
C ALA A 70 3.97 -14.48 0.32
N THR A 71 5.19 -14.39 -0.22
CA THR A 71 6.35 -13.75 0.43
C THR A 71 7.19 -13.04 -0.61
N THR A 72 7.90 -12.01 -0.19
CA THR A 72 8.94 -11.35 -0.99
C THR A 72 10.14 -10.98 -0.11
N GLU A 73 11.33 -11.01 -0.68
CA GLU A 73 12.57 -10.56 -0.05
C GLU A 73 12.96 -9.19 -0.60
N ILE A 74 13.17 -8.26 0.30
CA ILE A 74 13.70 -6.93 0.00
C ILE A 74 15.18 -6.94 0.37
N ASN A 75 16.05 -6.76 -0.62
CA ASN A 75 17.50 -6.72 -0.45
C ASN A 75 18.06 -5.43 -1.01
N LEU A 76 18.48 -4.55 -0.12
CA LEU A 76 19.06 -3.24 -0.45
C LEU A 76 20.50 -3.19 0.06
N PRO A 77 21.47 -3.68 -0.74
CA PRO A 77 22.87 -3.60 -0.38
C PRO A 77 23.35 -2.14 -0.36
N PHE A 78 24.26 -1.83 0.57
CA PHE A 78 24.84 -0.48 0.71
C PHE A 78 23.78 0.59 0.83
N ILE A 79 22.75 0.36 1.67
CA ILE A 79 21.65 1.31 1.84
C ILE A 79 22.12 2.60 2.52
N THR A 80 23.07 2.47 3.43
CA THR A 80 23.75 3.56 4.13
C THR A 80 25.12 3.08 4.63
N ALA A 81 25.84 3.95 5.35
CA ALA A 81 27.10 3.60 5.97
C ALA A 81 27.20 4.24 7.36
N ARG A 82 27.83 3.50 8.28
CA ARG A 82 28.18 3.98 9.62
C ARG A 82 29.60 4.52 9.62
N MET A 83 29.80 5.69 10.20
CA MET A 83 31.11 6.28 10.41
C MET A 83 31.48 6.14 11.88
N GLU A 84 32.52 5.38 12.19
CA GLU A 84 33.04 5.19 13.54
C GLU A 84 34.57 5.22 13.53
N GLY A 85 35.18 6.06 14.37
CA GLY A 85 36.63 6.10 14.54
C GLY A 85 37.45 6.37 13.28
N GLY A 86 36.88 7.08 12.28
CA GLY A 86 37.51 7.35 10.99
C GLY A 86 37.34 6.24 9.95
N SER A 87 36.67 5.15 10.29
CA SER A 87 36.33 4.08 9.35
C SER A 87 34.87 4.19 8.90
N THR A 88 34.61 3.84 7.63
CA THR A 88 33.26 3.80 7.05
C THR A 88 32.86 2.34 6.85
N THR A 89 31.82 1.90 7.54
CA THR A 89 31.27 0.54 7.43
C THR A 89 29.96 0.58 6.65
N PRO A 90 29.87 -0.08 5.49
CA PRO A 90 28.64 -0.14 4.74
C PRO A 90 27.59 -0.98 5.48
N LEU A 91 26.34 -0.55 5.42
CA LEU A 91 25.19 -1.26 6.00
C LEU A 91 24.24 -1.69 4.89
N HIS A 92 23.60 -2.82 5.11
CA HIS A 92 22.68 -3.45 4.17
C HIS A 92 21.33 -3.66 4.84
N LEU A 93 20.25 -3.51 4.08
CA LEU A 93 18.91 -3.86 4.53
C LEU A 93 18.49 -5.14 3.81
N VAL A 94 18.18 -6.17 4.57
CA VAL A 94 17.58 -7.42 4.08
C VAL A 94 16.40 -7.74 4.97
N GLU A 95 15.21 -7.78 4.38
CA GLU A 95 13.96 -8.09 5.06
C GLU A 95 13.10 -9.01 4.19
N THR A 96 12.39 -9.91 4.83
CA THR A 96 11.35 -10.72 4.20
C THR A 96 10.00 -10.26 4.70
N ILE A 97 9.08 -9.96 3.77
CA ILE A 97 7.71 -9.56 4.09
C ILE A 97 6.77 -10.63 3.53
N THR A 98 5.82 -11.05 4.33
CA THR A 98 4.73 -11.92 3.89
C THR A 98 3.53 -11.08 3.44
N ARG A 99 2.65 -11.66 2.62
CA ARG A 99 1.37 -11.04 2.28
C ARG A 99 0.54 -10.73 3.54
N ALA A 100 0.55 -11.64 4.51
CA ALA A 100 -0.17 -11.45 5.78
C ALA A 100 0.37 -10.25 6.58
N ASP A 101 1.69 -10.01 6.56
CA ASP A 101 2.29 -8.83 7.19
C ASP A 101 1.84 -7.55 6.49
N LEU A 102 1.88 -7.53 5.15
CA LEU A 102 1.39 -6.38 4.38
C LEU A 102 -0.09 -6.11 4.67
N GLU A 103 -0.95 -7.13 4.62
CA GLU A 103 -2.38 -6.99 4.88
C GLU A 103 -2.66 -6.44 6.28
N LYS A 104 -1.86 -6.83 7.26
CA LYS A 104 -1.95 -6.30 8.62
C LYS A 104 -1.51 -4.83 8.71
N MET A 105 -0.41 -4.47 8.03
CA MET A 105 0.09 -3.09 8.00
C MET A 105 -0.93 -2.11 7.40
N VAL A 106 -1.65 -2.55 6.36
CA VAL A 106 -2.54 -1.69 5.58
C VAL A 106 -4.03 -1.86 5.92
N ASP A 107 -4.36 -2.63 6.95
CA ASP A 107 -5.76 -2.88 7.31
C ASP A 107 -6.55 -1.59 7.53
N GLY A 108 -5.97 -0.62 8.24
CA GLY A 108 -6.61 0.68 8.46
C GLY A 108 -6.88 1.46 7.16
N LEU A 109 -6.00 1.33 6.16
CA LEU A 109 -6.20 1.97 4.84
C LEU A 109 -7.35 1.32 4.09
N ILE A 110 -7.47 -0.01 4.17
CA ILE A 110 -8.57 -0.75 3.54
C ILE A 110 -9.90 -0.41 4.23
N GLN A 111 -9.94 -0.35 5.56
CA GLN A 111 -11.15 0.05 6.29
C GLN A 111 -11.65 1.46 5.89
N ARG A 112 -10.74 2.39 5.58
CA ARG A 112 -11.11 3.72 5.08
C ARG A 112 -11.90 3.69 3.77
N THR A 113 -11.71 2.68 2.91
CA THR A 113 -12.45 2.56 1.66
C THR A 113 -13.93 2.25 1.85
N LEU A 114 -14.33 1.71 3.00
CA LEU A 114 -15.71 1.31 3.27
C LEU A 114 -16.64 2.51 3.44
N GLU A 115 -16.16 3.62 4.00
CA GLU A 115 -17.00 4.81 4.21
C GLU A 115 -17.46 5.47 2.91
N PRO A 116 -16.59 5.70 1.89
CA PRO A 116 -17.04 6.13 0.57
C PRO A 116 -18.07 5.19 -0.07
N CYS A 117 -17.91 3.88 0.08
CA CYS A 117 -18.87 2.90 -0.45
C CYS A 117 -20.25 3.05 0.22
N LYS A 118 -20.30 3.16 1.55
CA LYS A 118 -21.54 3.36 2.30
C LYS A 118 -22.23 4.67 1.91
N LYS A 119 -21.45 5.76 1.78
CA LYS A 119 -21.98 7.06 1.35
C LYS A 119 -22.55 6.99 -0.06
N ALA A 120 -21.84 6.37 -1.00
CA ALA A 120 -22.31 6.23 -2.38
C ALA A 120 -23.63 5.44 -2.43
N LEU A 121 -23.79 4.37 -1.67
CA LEU A 121 -25.06 3.61 -1.57
C LEU A 121 -26.17 4.47 -1.00
N ALA A 122 -25.91 5.21 0.08
CA ALA A 122 -26.88 6.09 0.70
C ALA A 122 -27.34 7.22 -0.24
N ASP A 123 -26.39 7.86 -0.93
CA ASP A 123 -26.65 8.94 -1.89
C ASP A 123 -27.45 8.45 -3.10
N ALA A 124 -27.25 7.20 -3.53
CA ALA A 124 -28.03 6.57 -4.59
C ALA A 124 -29.41 6.06 -4.12
N GLY A 125 -29.66 6.05 -2.80
CA GLY A 125 -30.92 5.54 -2.23
C GLY A 125 -31.12 4.04 -2.37
N ILE A 126 -30.04 3.24 -2.49
CA ILE A 126 -30.10 1.79 -2.63
C ILE A 126 -29.35 1.09 -1.49
N SER A 127 -29.77 -0.15 -1.20
CA SER A 127 -29.07 -1.05 -0.31
C SER A 127 -28.00 -1.87 -1.07
N LYS A 128 -27.06 -2.45 -0.34
CA LYS A 128 -26.05 -3.35 -0.92
C LYS A 128 -26.65 -4.54 -1.68
N ASP A 129 -27.81 -5.04 -1.23
CA ASP A 129 -28.49 -6.20 -1.82
C ASP A 129 -29.19 -5.87 -3.15
N GLN A 130 -29.25 -4.60 -3.49
CA GLN A 130 -29.78 -4.08 -4.78
C GLN A 130 -28.66 -3.82 -5.80
N VAL A 131 -27.41 -4.10 -5.45
CA VAL A 131 -26.28 -4.01 -6.38
C VAL A 131 -26.14 -5.33 -7.11
N ASP A 132 -26.37 -5.31 -8.42
CA ASP A 132 -26.31 -6.51 -9.28
C ASP A 132 -24.87 -6.94 -9.53
N GLU A 133 -23.95 -5.99 -9.71
CA GLU A 133 -22.56 -6.25 -10.06
C GLU A 133 -21.60 -5.20 -9.46
N VAL A 134 -20.42 -5.64 -9.04
CA VAL A 134 -19.31 -4.79 -8.60
C VAL A 134 -18.14 -4.96 -9.55
N ILE A 135 -17.77 -3.88 -10.24
CA ILE A 135 -16.65 -3.89 -11.17
C ILE A 135 -15.44 -3.24 -10.49
N LEU A 136 -14.40 -4.03 -10.24
CA LEU A 136 -13.17 -3.56 -9.64
C LEU A 136 -12.20 -3.06 -10.72
N VAL A 137 -11.74 -1.81 -10.60
CA VAL A 137 -10.81 -1.20 -11.55
C VAL A 137 -9.63 -0.53 -10.83
N GLY A 138 -8.50 -0.42 -11.53
CA GLY A 138 -7.28 0.19 -11.01
C GLY A 138 -6.29 -0.81 -10.40
N GLY A 139 -5.02 -0.39 -10.28
CA GLY A 139 -3.91 -1.25 -9.86
C GLY A 139 -4.08 -1.87 -8.48
N MET A 140 -4.66 -1.12 -7.52
CA MET A 140 -4.86 -1.59 -6.15
C MET A 140 -5.90 -2.71 -6.03
N THR A 141 -6.76 -2.89 -7.01
CA THR A 141 -7.70 -4.03 -7.05
C THR A 141 -7.02 -5.38 -7.28
N ARG A 142 -5.71 -5.39 -7.59
CA ARG A 142 -4.91 -6.62 -7.67
C ARG A 142 -4.52 -7.15 -6.29
N MET A 143 -4.59 -6.32 -5.26
CA MET A 143 -4.31 -6.74 -3.89
C MET A 143 -5.40 -7.70 -3.38
N PRO A 144 -5.06 -8.92 -2.90
CA PRO A 144 -6.05 -9.93 -2.52
C PRO A 144 -7.04 -9.43 -1.45
N LYS A 145 -6.58 -8.65 -0.48
CA LYS A 145 -7.45 -8.12 0.60
C LYS A 145 -8.44 -7.04 0.12
N VAL A 146 -8.26 -6.47 -1.07
CA VAL A 146 -9.20 -5.50 -1.67
C VAL A 146 -10.34 -6.21 -2.40
N ARG A 147 -10.11 -7.46 -2.82
CA ARG A 147 -11.11 -8.32 -3.47
C ARG A 147 -11.94 -9.08 -2.48
#